data_34ba6985303c1e8afac7923603420b5c
#
_entry.id   34ba6985303c1e8afac7923603420b5c
#
_cell.length_a   1.000
_cell.length_b   1.000
_cell.length_c   1.000
_cell.angle_alpha   90.00
_cell.angle_beta   90.00
_cell.angle_gamma   90.00
#
_symmetry.space_group_name_H-M   'P 1'
#
loop_
_entity.id
_entity.type
_entity.pdbx_description
1 polymer ?
#
loop_
_entity_poly.entity_id
_entity_poly.type
_entity_poly.pdbx_seq_one_letter_code
_entity_poly.pdbx_strand_id
1 'polypeptide(L)'
;MRILCARYAHLGLVTALRRFPELRGEPVIVGGAPELRLPVIAASEAAVSAGVREGMPLRQAQHLCPAAAFVPLDIEATASLRGEICATLHRLAPAVEVSDDEALCDLSGSHAGFGDESAWGVAVARALAVALDVEPPAVGIAGSRFVARLAARQGRPGHIRRVRDGEETAFLAPLPLDVLPVDPAITARLAGFGLDCIGAVAGLSPAELQRQFGREGLAVHLLLQGEDGDGVKAATAEQTWSERLVLDSPVAQMETLLQAARRCAVVLGERLSARSLAGGEVSVVFEVEEAEDVSASAVPAAPTGNAAETWTAVLSLLGELHPPSPVTAVRVELMRISPAAGRQTDLLRPGDAARDSVVAAASRLSARFGETVARRPRLALDPGDLPERRFVWEQPAVAGARR
;
A
#
# COMPACT_ATOMS: atom_id res chain seq x y z
N MET A 1 14.57 -15.96 5.65
CA MET A 1 13.45 -14.99 5.82
C MET A 1 12.35 -15.71 6.57
N ARG A 2 11.62 -15.02 7.49
CA ARG A 2 10.48 -15.62 8.22
C ARG A 2 9.31 -14.69 8.13
N ILE A 3 8.20 -15.17 7.61
CA ILE A 3 6.99 -14.39 7.37
C ILE A 3 5.83 -14.95 8.17
N LEU A 4 5.11 -14.06 8.83
CA LEU A 4 3.85 -14.34 9.50
C LEU A 4 2.72 -13.80 8.64
N CYS A 5 1.69 -14.61 8.41
CA CYS A 5 0.41 -14.23 7.84
C CYS A 5 -0.68 -14.40 8.89
N ALA A 6 -1.44 -13.36 9.17
CA ALA A 6 -2.65 -13.41 9.99
C ALA A 6 -3.86 -13.17 9.09
N ARG A 7 -4.84 -14.08 9.11
CA ARG A 7 -6.03 -14.01 8.25
C ARG A 7 -7.27 -13.70 9.06
N TYR A 8 -8.00 -12.67 8.63
CA TYR A 8 -9.21 -12.17 9.29
C TYR A 8 -10.35 -11.95 8.28
N ALA A 9 -11.54 -11.64 8.78
CA ALA A 9 -12.67 -11.30 7.93
C ALA A 9 -12.40 -10.00 7.17
N HIS A 10 -12.89 -9.90 5.94
CA HIS A 10 -12.70 -8.72 5.10
C HIS A 10 -13.05 -7.43 5.86
N LEU A 11 -12.15 -6.44 5.83
CA LEU A 11 -12.30 -5.20 6.62
C LEU A 11 -13.60 -4.46 6.34
N GLY A 12 -14.09 -4.49 5.09
CA GLY A 12 -15.40 -3.93 4.76
C GLY A 12 -16.56 -4.63 5.49
N LEU A 13 -16.46 -5.93 5.75
CA LEU A 13 -17.45 -6.65 6.58
C LEU A 13 -17.30 -6.27 8.05
N VAL A 14 -16.07 -6.18 8.56
CA VAL A 14 -15.81 -5.77 9.95
C VAL A 14 -16.36 -4.36 10.21
N THR A 15 -16.14 -3.42 9.31
CA THR A 15 -16.67 -2.05 9.45
C THR A 15 -18.20 -2.02 9.36
N ALA A 16 -18.81 -2.82 8.48
CA ALA A 16 -20.26 -2.97 8.42
C ALA A 16 -20.85 -3.51 9.71
N LEU A 17 -20.25 -4.55 10.31
CA LEU A 17 -20.70 -5.14 11.57
C LEU A 17 -20.43 -4.27 12.80
N ARG A 18 -19.46 -3.35 12.73
CA ARG A 18 -19.27 -2.31 13.76
C ARG A 18 -20.37 -1.26 13.70
N ARG A 19 -20.76 -0.88 12.50
CA ARG A 19 -21.81 0.13 12.26
C ARG A 19 -23.21 -0.42 12.55
N PHE A 20 -23.42 -1.70 12.27
CA PHE A 20 -24.68 -2.42 12.44
C PHE A 20 -24.47 -3.69 13.29
N PRO A 21 -24.28 -3.56 14.63
CA PRO A 21 -23.97 -4.69 15.49
C PRO A 21 -25.07 -5.77 15.52
N GLU A 22 -26.32 -5.38 15.22
CA GLU A 22 -27.49 -6.28 15.15
C GLU A 22 -27.38 -7.30 14.00
N LEU A 23 -26.52 -7.06 13.02
CA LEU A 23 -26.27 -7.99 11.90
C LEU A 23 -25.24 -9.08 12.23
N ARG A 24 -24.68 -9.09 13.44
CA ARG A 24 -23.72 -10.14 13.86
C ARG A 24 -24.42 -11.49 13.93
N GLY A 25 -23.88 -12.46 13.18
CA GLY A 25 -24.44 -13.80 13.06
C GLY A 25 -25.44 -13.98 11.91
N GLU A 26 -25.92 -12.89 11.34
CA GLU A 26 -26.82 -12.91 10.19
C GLU A 26 -26.04 -12.98 8.85
N PRO A 27 -26.68 -13.42 7.77
CA PRO A 27 -26.08 -13.32 6.44
C PRO A 27 -25.98 -11.86 6.01
N VAL A 28 -24.74 -11.37 5.82
CA VAL A 28 -24.43 -10.00 5.41
C VAL A 28 -23.61 -10.03 4.12
N ILE A 29 -23.96 -9.15 3.18
CA ILE A 29 -23.26 -8.97 1.90
C ILE A 29 -22.86 -7.51 1.79
N VAL A 30 -21.55 -7.24 1.63
CA VAL A 30 -21.00 -5.90 1.40
C VAL A 30 -20.82 -5.69 -0.10
N GLY A 31 -21.30 -4.57 -0.62
CA GLY A 31 -21.19 -4.21 -2.05
C GLY A 31 -22.27 -3.22 -2.50
N GLY A 32 -23.28 -2.95 -1.67
CA GLY A 32 -24.38 -2.03 -1.97
C GLY A 32 -25.70 -2.75 -2.26
N ALA A 33 -26.65 -2.02 -2.80
CA ALA A 33 -27.99 -2.54 -3.07
C ALA A 33 -27.97 -3.55 -4.25
N PRO A 34 -28.80 -4.63 -4.22
CA PRO A 34 -28.83 -5.67 -5.24
C PRO A 34 -29.16 -5.17 -6.66
N GLU A 35 -29.85 -4.02 -6.78
CA GLU A 35 -30.22 -3.38 -8.05
C GLU A 35 -28.99 -2.79 -8.75
N LEU A 36 -27.93 -2.52 -8.03
CA LEU A 36 -26.69 -2.00 -8.56
C LEU A 36 -25.95 -3.13 -9.32
N ARG A 37 -25.35 -2.77 -10.46
CA ARG A 37 -24.55 -3.72 -11.26
C ARG A 37 -23.13 -3.81 -10.69
N LEU A 38 -23.03 -4.03 -9.39
CA LEU A 38 -21.77 -4.12 -8.66
C LEU A 38 -21.53 -5.57 -8.23
N PRO A 39 -20.26 -5.96 -8.01
CA PRO A 39 -19.93 -7.26 -7.45
C PRO A 39 -20.06 -7.26 -5.92
N VAL A 40 -20.21 -8.46 -5.36
CA VAL A 40 -20.01 -8.71 -3.93
C VAL A 40 -18.54 -8.41 -3.59
N ILE A 41 -18.32 -7.51 -2.64
CA ILE A 41 -16.99 -7.17 -2.13
C ILE A 41 -16.60 -8.10 -1.01
N ALA A 42 -17.53 -8.33 -0.06
CA ALA A 42 -17.33 -9.25 1.05
C ALA A 42 -18.66 -9.88 1.46
N ALA A 43 -18.60 -11.06 2.07
CA ALA A 43 -19.77 -11.78 2.59
C ALA A 43 -19.47 -12.41 3.94
N SER A 44 -20.45 -12.41 4.84
CA SER A 44 -20.35 -13.13 6.11
C SER A 44 -20.31 -14.64 5.89
N GLU A 45 -19.83 -15.39 6.88
CA GLU A 45 -19.75 -16.86 6.81
C GLU A 45 -21.11 -17.49 6.52
N ALA A 46 -22.19 -16.94 7.09
CA ALA A 46 -23.56 -17.39 6.84
C ALA A 46 -23.95 -17.19 5.35
N ALA A 47 -23.59 -16.06 4.73
CA ALA A 47 -23.84 -15.82 3.31
C ALA A 47 -22.96 -16.70 2.41
N VAL A 48 -21.68 -16.91 2.77
CA VAL A 48 -20.76 -17.83 2.08
C VAL A 48 -21.28 -19.27 2.12
N SER A 49 -21.84 -19.71 3.26
CA SER A 49 -22.46 -21.03 3.42
C SER A 49 -23.68 -21.21 2.54
N ALA A 50 -24.41 -20.13 2.23
CA ALA A 50 -25.52 -20.12 1.27
C ALA A 50 -25.04 -20.09 -0.21
N GLY A 51 -23.74 -20.11 -0.47
CA GLY A 51 -23.14 -20.16 -1.81
C GLY A 51 -22.71 -18.80 -2.38
N VAL A 52 -22.81 -17.71 -1.62
CA VAL A 52 -22.32 -16.39 -2.04
C VAL A 52 -20.79 -16.41 -2.10
N ARG A 53 -20.23 -15.76 -3.13
CA ARG A 53 -18.78 -15.62 -3.31
C ARG A 53 -18.44 -14.17 -3.65
N GLU A 54 -17.26 -13.73 -3.25
CA GLU A 54 -16.68 -12.44 -3.66
C GLU A 54 -16.56 -12.37 -5.20
N GLY A 55 -16.74 -11.18 -5.76
CA GLY A 55 -16.76 -10.95 -7.19
C GLY A 55 -18.06 -11.32 -7.91
N MET A 56 -18.96 -12.06 -7.26
CA MET A 56 -20.27 -12.43 -7.80
C MET A 56 -21.17 -11.19 -7.96
N PRO A 57 -22.00 -11.08 -9.01
CA PRO A 57 -22.98 -10.00 -9.12
C PRO A 57 -23.96 -9.98 -7.93
N LEU A 58 -24.23 -8.80 -7.33
CA LEU A 58 -25.12 -8.66 -6.16
C LEU A 58 -26.50 -9.27 -6.38
N ARG A 59 -27.06 -9.20 -7.59
CA ARG A 59 -28.34 -9.85 -7.94
C ARG A 59 -28.28 -11.37 -7.83
N GLN A 60 -27.17 -11.96 -8.26
CA GLN A 60 -26.97 -13.40 -8.12
C GLN A 60 -26.84 -13.80 -6.66
N ALA A 61 -26.11 -13.01 -5.86
CA ALA A 61 -25.99 -13.22 -4.43
C ALA A 61 -27.34 -13.12 -3.72
N GLN A 62 -28.21 -12.18 -4.12
CA GLN A 62 -29.58 -12.07 -3.61
C GLN A 62 -30.44 -13.32 -3.90
N HIS A 63 -30.30 -13.91 -5.07
CA HIS A 63 -30.99 -15.17 -5.40
C HIS A 63 -30.51 -16.35 -4.56
N LEU A 64 -29.21 -16.40 -4.25
CA LEU A 64 -28.63 -17.47 -3.42
C LEU A 64 -28.94 -17.29 -1.93
N CYS A 65 -28.98 -16.06 -1.46
CA CYS A 65 -29.25 -15.74 -0.07
C CYS A 65 -30.26 -14.58 0.06
N PRO A 66 -31.57 -14.84 -0.14
CA PRO A 66 -32.61 -13.79 -0.13
C PRO A 66 -32.75 -13.09 1.25
N ALA A 67 -32.34 -13.76 2.32
CA ALA A 67 -32.41 -13.22 3.69
C ALA A 67 -31.20 -12.33 4.05
N ALA A 68 -30.21 -12.18 3.15
CA ALA A 68 -29.02 -11.41 3.45
C ALA A 68 -29.30 -9.91 3.55
N ALA A 69 -28.68 -9.27 4.54
CA ALA A 69 -28.60 -7.82 4.61
C ALA A 69 -27.54 -7.30 3.64
N PHE A 70 -27.93 -6.39 2.75
CA PHE A 70 -27.04 -5.76 1.78
C PHE A 70 -26.58 -4.40 2.32
N VAL A 71 -25.26 -4.25 2.50
CA VAL A 71 -24.66 -3.05 3.09
C VAL A 71 -23.66 -2.44 2.10
N PRO A 72 -23.66 -1.12 1.89
CA PRO A 72 -22.63 -0.46 1.08
C PRO A 72 -21.27 -0.55 1.77
N LEU A 73 -20.19 -0.58 0.96
CA LEU A 73 -18.83 -0.47 1.47
C LEU A 73 -18.60 0.95 2.00
N ASP A 74 -18.21 1.06 3.24
CA ASP A 74 -17.71 2.30 3.83
C ASP A 74 -16.18 2.38 3.60
N ILE A 75 -15.79 3.07 2.51
CA ILE A 75 -14.40 3.15 2.06
C ILE A 75 -13.54 3.86 3.11
N GLU A 76 -14.06 4.95 3.70
CA GLU A 76 -13.33 5.77 4.67
C GLU A 76 -13.12 5.00 5.99
N ALA A 77 -14.16 4.39 6.54
CA ALA A 77 -14.05 3.57 7.74
C ALA A 77 -13.12 2.36 7.52
N THR A 78 -13.16 1.73 6.32
CA THR A 78 -12.29 0.61 5.96
C THR A 78 -10.82 1.04 5.87
N ALA A 79 -10.55 2.19 5.27
CA ALA A 79 -9.20 2.75 5.19
C ALA A 79 -8.64 3.14 6.56
N SER A 80 -9.46 3.76 7.42
CA SER A 80 -9.10 4.09 8.80
C SER A 80 -8.74 2.84 9.61
N LEU A 81 -9.58 1.80 9.54
CA LEU A 81 -9.33 0.53 10.22
C LEU A 81 -8.04 -0.15 9.74
N ARG A 82 -7.78 -0.13 8.43
CA ARG A 82 -6.52 -0.63 7.86
C ARG A 82 -5.31 0.12 8.43
N GLY A 83 -5.40 1.44 8.55
CA GLY A 83 -4.37 2.27 9.19
C GLY A 83 -4.14 1.92 10.65
N GLU A 84 -5.20 1.68 11.43
CA GLU A 84 -5.11 1.27 12.83
C GLU A 84 -4.41 -0.09 12.99
N ILE A 85 -4.75 -1.06 12.13
CA ILE A 85 -4.10 -2.38 12.10
C ILE A 85 -2.62 -2.23 11.77
N CYS A 86 -2.30 -1.47 10.73
CA CYS A 86 -0.94 -1.23 10.30
C CYS A 86 -0.10 -0.60 11.43
N ALA A 87 -0.59 0.46 12.08
CA ALA A 87 0.07 1.10 13.21
C ALA A 87 0.24 0.16 14.41
N THR A 88 -0.74 -0.72 14.64
CA THR A 88 -0.69 -1.72 15.71
C THR A 88 0.37 -2.77 15.45
N LEU A 89 0.46 -3.29 14.23
CA LEU A 89 1.41 -4.33 13.86
C LEU A 89 2.85 -3.80 13.71
N HIS A 90 3.03 -2.54 13.33
CA HIS A 90 4.37 -1.92 13.28
C HIS A 90 5.04 -1.80 14.65
N ARG A 91 4.28 -1.88 15.76
CA ARG A 91 4.88 -1.99 17.10
C ARG A 91 5.45 -3.39 17.37
N LEU A 92 5.05 -4.37 16.58
CA LEU A 92 5.45 -5.77 16.72
C LEU A 92 6.44 -6.23 15.64
N ALA A 93 6.39 -5.69 14.43
CA ALA A 93 7.20 -6.12 13.30
C ALA A 93 7.77 -4.93 12.51
N PRO A 94 9.02 -5.01 12.01
CA PRO A 94 9.64 -3.90 11.27
C PRO A 94 9.01 -3.66 9.91
N ALA A 95 8.52 -4.72 9.25
CA ALA A 95 7.84 -4.64 7.97
C ALA A 95 6.47 -5.33 8.07
N VAL A 96 5.42 -4.59 7.67
CA VAL A 96 4.02 -5.02 7.74
C VAL A 96 3.34 -4.67 6.43
N GLU A 97 2.55 -5.59 5.90
CA GLU A 97 1.66 -5.38 4.77
C GLU A 97 0.24 -5.75 5.21
N VAL A 98 -0.72 -4.85 5.05
CA VAL A 98 -2.12 -5.04 5.46
C VAL A 98 -3.01 -4.95 4.24
N SER A 99 -3.76 -6.01 3.95
CA SER A 99 -4.81 -6.06 2.94
C SER A 99 -6.19 -6.15 3.60
N ASP A 100 -7.23 -6.31 2.80
CA ASP A 100 -8.60 -6.31 3.33
C ASP A 100 -8.97 -7.58 4.11
N ASP A 101 -8.23 -8.68 3.93
CA ASP A 101 -8.51 -9.98 4.54
C ASP A 101 -7.31 -10.64 5.25
N GLU A 102 -6.12 -10.03 5.15
CA GLU A 102 -4.91 -10.56 5.78
C GLU A 102 -3.90 -9.46 6.14
N ALA A 103 -3.04 -9.77 7.09
CA ALA A 103 -1.83 -9.00 7.37
C ALA A 103 -0.60 -9.90 7.30
N LEU A 104 0.47 -9.39 6.69
CA LEU A 104 1.77 -10.03 6.61
C LEU A 104 2.78 -9.24 7.45
N CYS A 105 3.59 -9.94 8.23
CA CYS A 105 4.66 -9.36 9.03
C CYS A 105 5.98 -10.07 8.72
N ASP A 106 7.06 -9.32 8.51
CA ASP A 106 8.40 -9.88 8.44
C ASP A 106 8.97 -10.04 9.85
N LEU A 107 9.28 -11.27 10.21
CA LEU A 107 9.87 -11.61 11.51
C LEU A 107 11.40 -11.73 11.45
N SER A 108 12.01 -11.51 10.28
CA SER A 108 13.46 -11.67 10.07
C SER A 108 14.23 -10.68 10.95
N GLY A 109 15.18 -11.19 11.74
CA GLY A 109 16.01 -10.37 12.63
C GLY A 109 15.38 -9.95 13.96
N SER A 110 14.13 -10.30 14.23
CA SER A 110 13.40 -9.85 15.44
C SER A 110 13.45 -10.83 16.62
N HIS A 111 14.31 -11.84 16.58
CA HIS A 111 14.39 -12.90 17.60
C HIS A 111 14.68 -12.42 19.03
N ALA A 112 15.25 -11.21 19.20
CA ALA A 112 15.70 -10.72 20.50
C ALA A 112 14.59 -10.33 21.49
N GLY A 113 13.33 -10.15 21.02
CA GLY A 113 12.26 -9.59 21.87
C GLY A 113 11.20 -10.60 22.34
N PHE A 114 10.97 -11.69 21.62
CA PHE A 114 9.84 -12.60 21.89
C PHE A 114 10.22 -14.09 22.10
N GLY A 115 11.49 -14.45 21.96
CA GLY A 115 12.03 -15.80 22.25
C GLY A 115 11.62 -16.88 21.26
N ASP A 116 10.34 -17.07 20.93
CA ASP A 116 9.83 -18.09 19.98
C ASP A 116 8.87 -17.46 18.97
N GLU A 117 8.91 -17.94 17.72
CA GLU A 117 8.00 -17.54 16.64
C GLU A 117 6.51 -17.72 17.00
N SER A 118 6.20 -18.74 17.77
CA SER A 118 4.81 -18.98 18.23
C SER A 118 4.31 -17.90 19.19
N ALA A 119 5.18 -17.38 20.06
CA ALA A 119 4.86 -16.26 20.95
C ALA A 119 4.55 -15.00 20.15
N TRP A 120 5.29 -14.76 19.05
CA TRP A 120 5.01 -13.70 18.10
C TRP A 120 3.64 -13.87 17.44
N GLY A 121 3.34 -15.07 16.96
CA GLY A 121 2.03 -15.39 16.40
C GLY A 121 0.90 -15.08 17.37
N VAL A 122 1.06 -15.43 18.65
CA VAL A 122 0.09 -15.10 19.71
C VAL A 122 -0.05 -13.60 19.91
N ALA A 123 1.08 -12.87 19.95
CA ALA A 123 1.06 -11.43 20.15
C ALA A 123 0.33 -10.70 19.00
N VAL A 124 0.64 -11.08 17.74
CA VAL A 124 -0.03 -10.54 16.55
C VAL A 124 -1.52 -10.90 16.53
N ALA A 125 -1.88 -12.17 16.79
CA ALA A 125 -3.28 -12.60 16.82
C ALA A 125 -4.10 -11.83 17.87
N ARG A 126 -3.54 -11.62 19.08
CA ARG A 126 -4.18 -10.82 20.13
C ARG A 126 -4.32 -9.36 19.77
N ALA A 127 -3.28 -8.78 19.20
CA ALA A 127 -3.30 -7.37 18.77
C ALA A 127 -4.38 -7.13 17.71
N LEU A 128 -4.50 -8.04 16.74
CA LEU A 128 -5.55 -8.01 15.72
C LEU A 128 -6.94 -8.26 16.30
N ALA A 129 -7.09 -9.20 17.24
CA ALA A 129 -8.37 -9.46 17.90
C ALA A 129 -8.92 -8.20 18.59
N VAL A 130 -8.05 -7.47 19.29
CA VAL A 130 -8.41 -6.19 19.93
C VAL A 130 -8.72 -5.11 18.88
N ALA A 131 -7.88 -4.96 17.85
CA ALA A 131 -8.06 -3.96 16.83
C ALA A 131 -9.31 -4.18 15.97
N LEU A 132 -9.69 -5.43 15.73
CA LEU A 132 -10.85 -5.81 14.90
C LEU A 132 -12.15 -6.02 15.70
N ASP A 133 -12.08 -6.15 17.02
CA ASP A 133 -13.18 -6.56 17.89
C ASP A 133 -13.78 -7.92 17.45
N VAL A 134 -12.90 -8.90 17.24
CA VAL A 134 -13.24 -10.26 16.81
C VAL A 134 -12.41 -11.29 17.57
N GLU A 135 -12.73 -12.59 17.40
CA GLU A 135 -11.86 -13.65 17.89
C GLU A 135 -10.46 -13.58 17.26
N PRO A 136 -9.42 -14.04 17.98
CA PRO A 136 -8.07 -14.05 17.43
C PRO A 136 -8.02 -14.76 16.08
N PRO A 137 -7.42 -14.15 15.04
CA PRO A 137 -7.36 -14.75 13.71
C PRO A 137 -6.48 -16.00 13.67
N ALA A 138 -6.64 -16.80 12.62
CA ALA A 138 -5.69 -17.86 12.28
C ALA A 138 -4.37 -17.26 11.80
N VAL A 139 -3.25 -17.83 12.28
CA VAL A 139 -1.90 -17.34 11.95
C VAL A 139 -1.08 -18.47 11.34
N GLY A 140 -0.42 -18.17 10.21
CA GLY A 140 0.58 -19.03 9.59
C GLY A 140 1.96 -18.38 9.64
N ILE A 141 3.01 -19.17 9.94
CA ILE A 141 4.40 -18.71 9.96
C ILE A 141 5.22 -19.66 9.09
N ALA A 142 5.96 -19.10 8.11
CA ALA A 142 6.76 -19.90 7.18
C ALA A 142 7.94 -19.11 6.60
N GLY A 143 8.76 -19.75 5.76
CA GLY A 143 9.89 -19.15 5.06
C GLY A 143 9.50 -18.19 3.92
N SER A 144 8.26 -18.26 3.41
CA SER A 144 7.76 -17.43 2.31
C SER A 144 6.33 -16.95 2.57
N ARG A 145 5.89 -15.92 1.84
CA ARG A 145 4.51 -15.37 1.89
C ARG A 145 3.49 -16.42 1.48
N PHE A 146 3.79 -17.15 0.41
CA PHE A 146 2.90 -18.18 -0.14
C PHE A 146 2.62 -19.26 0.89
N VAL A 147 3.67 -19.83 1.50
CA VAL A 147 3.51 -20.89 2.50
C VAL A 147 2.85 -20.37 3.78
N ALA A 148 3.21 -19.15 4.24
CA ALA A 148 2.60 -18.54 5.42
C ALA A 148 1.08 -18.31 5.22
N ARG A 149 0.66 -17.85 4.04
CA ARG A 149 -0.76 -17.72 3.66
C ARG A 149 -1.51 -19.03 3.69
N LEU A 150 -0.92 -20.08 3.10
CA LEU A 150 -1.53 -21.41 3.10
C LEU A 150 -1.62 -22.01 4.51
N ALA A 151 -0.60 -21.79 5.35
CA ALA A 151 -0.61 -22.20 6.74
C ALA A 151 -1.73 -21.50 7.53
N ALA A 152 -1.92 -20.18 7.32
CA ALA A 152 -3.03 -19.43 7.92
C ALA A 152 -4.38 -19.91 7.42
N ARG A 153 -4.55 -20.16 6.11
CA ARG A 153 -5.80 -20.65 5.51
C ARG A 153 -6.25 -22.01 6.05
N GLN A 154 -5.32 -22.87 6.39
CA GLN A 154 -5.61 -24.20 6.99
C GLN A 154 -5.75 -24.13 8.51
N GLY A 155 -5.43 -22.99 9.13
CA GLY A 155 -5.59 -22.76 10.55
C GLY A 155 -7.07 -22.51 10.93
N ARG A 156 -7.40 -22.78 12.21
CA ARG A 156 -8.64 -22.31 12.83
C ARG A 156 -8.41 -20.99 13.55
N PRO A 157 -9.44 -20.17 13.78
CA PRO A 157 -9.32 -18.98 14.61
C PRO A 157 -8.56 -19.27 15.92
N GLY A 158 -7.66 -18.39 16.33
CA GLY A 158 -6.82 -18.56 17.50
C GLY A 158 -5.66 -19.54 17.39
N HIS A 159 -5.56 -20.31 16.31
CA HIS A 159 -4.47 -21.26 16.12
C HIS A 159 -3.31 -20.67 15.33
N ILE A 160 -2.09 -21.06 15.73
CA ILE A 160 -0.85 -20.68 15.06
C ILE A 160 -0.27 -21.93 14.42
N ARG A 161 -0.15 -21.90 13.09
CA ARG A 161 0.47 -22.99 12.33
C ARG A 161 1.83 -22.55 11.83
N ARG A 162 2.88 -23.19 12.36
CA ARG A 162 4.26 -22.95 11.94
C ARG A 162 4.73 -24.03 10.99
N VAL A 163 5.26 -23.63 9.84
CA VAL A 163 6.03 -24.48 8.93
C VAL A 163 7.50 -24.13 9.14
N ARG A 164 8.31 -25.10 9.54
CA ARG A 164 9.74 -24.90 9.81
C ARG A 164 10.50 -24.82 8.49
N ASP A 165 11.67 -24.18 8.52
CA ASP A 165 12.57 -24.16 7.37
C ASP A 165 12.94 -25.58 6.95
N GLY A 166 12.75 -25.89 5.67
CA GLY A 166 12.96 -27.22 5.08
C GLY A 166 11.75 -28.16 5.16
N GLU A 167 10.67 -27.79 5.85
CA GLU A 167 9.41 -28.55 5.90
C GLU A 167 8.39 -28.07 4.84
N GLU A 168 8.70 -27.01 4.07
CA GLU A 168 7.78 -26.37 3.13
C GLU A 168 7.27 -27.34 2.07
N THR A 169 8.16 -28.09 1.44
CA THR A 169 7.80 -29.07 0.40
C THR A 169 6.89 -30.18 0.95
N ALA A 170 7.17 -30.68 2.16
CA ALA A 170 6.34 -31.69 2.80
C ALA A 170 4.94 -31.13 3.19
N PHE A 171 4.90 -29.87 3.62
CA PHE A 171 3.66 -29.17 3.91
C PHE A 171 2.81 -28.95 2.66
N LEU A 172 3.44 -28.57 1.54
CA LEU A 172 2.77 -28.28 0.28
C LEU A 172 2.30 -29.54 -0.45
N ALA A 173 3.06 -30.65 -0.36
CA ALA A 173 2.84 -31.84 -1.15
C ALA A 173 1.39 -32.37 -1.20
N PRO A 174 0.62 -32.45 -0.12
CA PRO A 174 -0.75 -32.94 -0.14
C PRO A 174 -1.78 -31.93 -0.68
N LEU A 175 -1.38 -30.68 -0.95
CA LEU A 175 -2.32 -29.63 -1.33
C LEU A 175 -2.71 -29.75 -2.81
N PRO A 176 -3.96 -29.39 -3.17
CA PRO A 176 -4.41 -29.36 -4.54
C PRO A 176 -3.75 -28.22 -5.33
N LEU A 177 -3.76 -28.30 -6.65
CA LEU A 177 -3.07 -27.31 -7.51
C LEU A 177 -3.74 -25.95 -7.56
N ASP A 178 -5.00 -25.84 -7.22
CA ASP A 178 -5.77 -24.60 -7.22
C ASP A 178 -5.31 -23.57 -6.16
N VAL A 179 -4.49 -24.01 -5.19
CA VAL A 179 -3.88 -23.10 -4.22
C VAL A 179 -2.67 -22.32 -4.78
N LEU A 180 -2.13 -22.73 -5.94
CA LEU A 180 -1.00 -22.06 -6.58
C LEU A 180 -1.45 -20.71 -7.15
N PRO A 181 -0.72 -19.62 -6.87
CA PRO A 181 -1.02 -18.29 -7.40
C PRO A 181 -0.50 -18.13 -8.85
N VAL A 182 -1.00 -18.95 -9.75
CA VAL A 182 -0.64 -19.01 -11.18
C VAL A 182 -1.90 -18.97 -12.05
N ASP A 183 -1.71 -18.76 -13.35
CA ASP A 183 -2.85 -18.79 -14.30
C ASP A 183 -3.63 -20.13 -14.16
N PRO A 184 -4.95 -20.11 -13.99
CA PRO A 184 -5.78 -21.30 -13.92
C PRO A 184 -5.60 -22.26 -15.12
N ALA A 185 -5.20 -21.76 -16.28
CA ALA A 185 -4.91 -22.58 -17.44
C ALA A 185 -3.70 -23.52 -17.19
N ILE A 186 -2.73 -23.12 -16.39
CA ILE A 186 -1.57 -23.94 -16.02
C ILE A 186 -2.01 -25.09 -15.12
N THR A 187 -2.75 -24.77 -14.05
CA THR A 187 -3.26 -25.79 -13.12
C THR A 187 -4.20 -26.77 -13.81
N ALA A 188 -5.07 -26.30 -14.72
CA ALA A 188 -5.93 -27.14 -15.53
C ALA A 188 -5.14 -28.07 -16.46
N ARG A 189 -4.06 -27.59 -17.08
CA ARG A 189 -3.17 -28.43 -17.92
C ARG A 189 -2.41 -29.47 -17.12
N LEU A 190 -1.92 -29.09 -15.93
CA LEU A 190 -1.25 -30.05 -15.01
C LEU A 190 -2.22 -31.16 -14.58
N ALA A 191 -3.45 -30.79 -14.19
CA ALA A 191 -4.52 -31.73 -13.88
C ALA A 191 -4.86 -32.64 -15.10
N GLY A 192 -4.86 -32.10 -16.31
CA GLY A 192 -5.02 -32.85 -17.55
C GLY A 192 -3.93 -33.92 -17.80
N PHE A 193 -2.77 -33.78 -17.20
CA PHE A 193 -1.71 -34.80 -17.18
C PHE A 193 -1.82 -35.80 -16.01
N GLY A 194 -2.90 -35.73 -15.23
CA GLY A 194 -3.10 -36.59 -14.05
C GLY A 194 -2.32 -36.15 -12.82
N LEU A 195 -1.86 -34.90 -12.77
CA LEU A 195 -1.14 -34.31 -11.65
C LEU A 195 -2.13 -33.48 -10.83
N ASP A 196 -2.72 -34.06 -9.78
CA ASP A 196 -3.82 -33.46 -9.03
C ASP A 196 -3.40 -32.72 -7.77
N CYS A 197 -2.15 -32.89 -7.34
CA CYS A 197 -1.60 -32.25 -6.14
C CYS A 197 -0.20 -31.71 -6.37
N ILE A 198 0.20 -30.80 -5.48
CA ILE A 198 1.54 -30.17 -5.53
C ILE A 198 2.65 -31.21 -5.50
N GLY A 199 2.54 -32.26 -4.67
CA GLY A 199 3.55 -33.32 -4.55
C GLY A 199 3.76 -34.08 -5.84
N ALA A 200 2.70 -34.32 -6.64
CA ALA A 200 2.80 -34.96 -7.95
C ALA A 200 3.59 -34.10 -8.94
N VAL A 201 3.39 -32.78 -8.93
CA VAL A 201 4.11 -31.84 -9.81
C VAL A 201 5.55 -31.63 -9.33
N ALA A 202 5.82 -31.67 -8.03
CA ALA A 202 7.15 -31.51 -7.46
C ALA A 202 8.14 -32.62 -7.88
N GLY A 203 7.62 -33.76 -8.39
CA GLY A 203 8.45 -34.83 -8.99
C GLY A 203 8.99 -34.45 -10.38
N LEU A 204 8.51 -33.41 -11.04
CA LEU A 204 8.99 -32.95 -12.33
C LEU A 204 10.24 -32.06 -12.18
N SER A 205 11.15 -32.20 -13.12
CA SER A 205 12.34 -31.33 -13.16
C SER A 205 12.01 -29.91 -13.61
N PRO A 206 12.79 -28.88 -13.21
CA PRO A 206 12.63 -27.52 -13.70
C PRO A 206 12.62 -27.42 -15.23
N ALA A 207 13.44 -28.26 -15.90
CA ALA A 207 13.55 -28.28 -17.35
C ALA A 207 12.27 -28.80 -18.03
N GLU A 208 11.58 -29.76 -17.41
CA GLU A 208 10.30 -30.29 -17.91
C GLU A 208 9.20 -29.25 -17.76
N LEU A 209 9.10 -28.59 -16.60
CA LEU A 209 8.15 -27.50 -16.36
C LEU A 209 8.43 -26.32 -17.30
N GLN A 210 9.68 -25.92 -17.48
CA GLN A 210 10.05 -24.85 -18.40
C GLN A 210 9.72 -25.17 -19.86
N ARG A 211 9.92 -26.41 -20.29
CA ARG A 211 9.60 -26.86 -21.66
C ARG A 211 8.11 -26.79 -21.94
N GLN A 212 7.26 -27.08 -20.94
CA GLN A 212 5.80 -27.11 -21.08
C GLN A 212 5.14 -25.75 -20.91
N PHE A 213 5.66 -24.93 -19.98
CA PHE A 213 5.01 -23.68 -19.52
C PHE A 213 5.93 -22.44 -19.62
N GLY A 214 7.13 -22.58 -20.20
CA GLY A 214 8.05 -21.47 -20.38
C GLY A 214 8.52 -20.89 -19.04
N ARG A 215 8.51 -19.54 -18.94
CA ARG A 215 8.92 -18.83 -17.72
C ARG A 215 7.99 -19.09 -16.54
N GLU A 216 6.71 -19.32 -16.80
CA GLU A 216 5.71 -19.64 -15.78
C GLU A 216 5.98 -21.00 -15.13
N GLY A 217 6.50 -21.98 -15.90
CA GLY A 217 6.91 -23.26 -15.38
C GLY A 217 8.05 -23.15 -14.35
N LEU A 218 8.97 -22.22 -14.52
CA LEU A 218 10.01 -21.95 -13.52
C LEU A 218 9.43 -21.30 -12.25
N ALA A 219 8.47 -20.39 -12.42
CA ALA A 219 7.77 -19.79 -11.27
C ALA A 219 7.00 -20.85 -10.48
N VAL A 220 6.30 -21.76 -11.18
CA VAL A 220 5.67 -22.93 -10.55
C VAL A 220 6.70 -23.73 -9.75
N HIS A 221 7.86 -24.06 -10.36
CA HIS A 221 8.89 -24.84 -9.67
C HIS A 221 9.35 -24.20 -8.37
N LEU A 222 9.58 -22.87 -8.34
CA LEU A 222 9.96 -22.16 -7.12
C LEU A 222 8.86 -22.22 -6.06
N LEU A 223 7.60 -22.04 -6.46
CA LEU A 223 6.46 -22.17 -5.56
C LEU A 223 6.34 -23.57 -4.95
N LEU A 224 6.64 -24.64 -5.71
CA LEU A 224 6.65 -26.02 -5.22
C LEU A 224 7.74 -26.27 -4.16
N GLN A 225 8.83 -25.48 -4.20
CA GLN A 225 9.88 -25.49 -3.18
C GLN A 225 9.54 -24.59 -1.98
N GLY A 226 8.39 -23.92 -2.02
CA GLY A 226 8.01 -22.96 -1.00
C GLY A 226 8.68 -21.59 -1.16
N GLU A 227 9.28 -21.32 -2.31
CA GLU A 227 9.94 -20.06 -2.63
C GLU A 227 9.04 -19.21 -3.54
N ASP A 228 8.72 -17.98 -3.13
CA ASP A 228 7.93 -17.05 -3.94
C ASP A 228 8.70 -15.79 -4.38
N GLY A 229 9.97 -15.69 -3.99
CA GLY A 229 10.86 -14.59 -4.39
C GLY A 229 10.49 -13.20 -3.80
N ASP A 230 9.32 -13.07 -3.22
CA ASP A 230 8.80 -11.82 -2.70
C ASP A 230 8.95 -11.75 -1.16
N GLY A 231 9.63 -10.70 -0.68
CA GLY A 231 9.55 -10.31 0.73
C GLY A 231 8.20 -9.70 1.09
N VAL A 232 7.96 -9.46 2.36
CA VAL A 232 6.85 -8.59 2.80
C VAL A 232 7.10 -7.24 2.16
N LYS A 233 6.22 -6.85 1.24
CA LYS A 233 6.20 -5.48 0.73
C LYS A 233 5.76 -4.65 1.91
N ALA A 234 6.75 -4.11 2.64
CA ALA A 234 6.42 -3.19 3.71
C ALA A 234 5.40 -2.22 3.11
N ALA A 235 4.15 -2.34 3.52
CA ALA A 235 3.30 -1.19 3.46
C ALA A 235 4.07 -0.19 4.30
N THR A 236 4.82 0.69 3.64
CA THR A 236 5.02 2.00 4.22
C THR A 236 3.60 2.37 4.57
N ALA A 237 3.24 2.32 5.85
CA ALA A 237 1.98 2.92 6.27
C ALA A 237 2.00 4.22 5.50
N GLU A 238 1.04 4.43 4.60
CA GLU A 238 0.81 5.77 4.10
C GLU A 238 0.39 6.54 5.34
N GLN A 239 1.40 6.89 6.14
CA GLN A 239 1.21 7.80 7.25
C GLN A 239 0.89 9.11 6.58
N THR A 240 -0.40 9.29 6.32
CA THR A 240 -0.90 10.57 5.91
C THR A 240 -0.84 11.46 7.15
N TRP A 241 0.09 12.37 7.14
CA TRP A 241 0.15 13.41 8.14
C TRP A 241 -0.66 14.57 7.63
N SER A 242 -1.72 14.92 8.34
CA SER A 242 -2.58 16.04 7.98
C SER A 242 -2.58 17.10 9.06
N GLU A 243 -2.71 18.33 8.63
CA GLU A 243 -3.03 19.48 9.46
C GLU A 243 -4.21 20.21 8.83
N ARG A 244 -5.24 20.48 9.65
CA ARG A 244 -6.48 21.09 9.23
C ARG A 244 -6.71 22.38 10.01
N LEU A 245 -6.90 23.47 9.29
CA LEU A 245 -7.25 24.77 9.88
C LEU A 245 -8.69 25.13 9.51
N VAL A 246 -9.57 25.16 10.49
CA VAL A 246 -10.93 25.64 10.35
C VAL A 246 -10.91 27.17 10.40
N LEU A 247 -11.61 27.82 9.48
CA LEU A 247 -11.74 29.27 9.41
C LEU A 247 -12.93 29.71 10.25
N ASP A 248 -12.81 30.83 10.94
CA ASP A 248 -13.87 31.37 11.81
C ASP A 248 -15.15 31.75 11.02
N SER A 249 -15.02 32.01 9.73
CA SER A 249 -16.09 32.23 8.78
C SER A 249 -15.66 31.77 7.39
N PRO A 250 -16.60 31.36 6.51
CA PRO A 250 -16.29 30.98 5.14
C PRO A 250 -15.59 32.11 4.38
N VAL A 251 -14.49 31.81 3.70
CA VAL A 251 -13.60 32.77 3.02
C VAL A 251 -13.46 32.43 1.54
N ALA A 252 -13.65 33.44 0.68
CA ALA A 252 -13.42 33.33 -0.76
C ALA A 252 -12.10 33.98 -1.21
N GLN A 253 -11.43 34.74 -0.33
CA GLN A 253 -10.22 35.47 -0.68
C GLN A 253 -9.01 34.54 -0.69
N MET A 254 -8.39 34.35 -1.85
CA MET A 254 -7.24 33.45 -2.04
C MET A 254 -6.06 33.82 -1.13
N GLU A 255 -5.83 35.08 -0.83
CA GLU A 255 -4.75 35.53 0.04
C GLU A 255 -4.89 34.99 1.48
N THR A 256 -6.10 34.96 2.00
CA THR A 256 -6.40 34.38 3.32
C THR A 256 -6.21 32.85 3.30
N LEU A 257 -6.65 32.19 2.22
CA LEU A 257 -6.46 30.74 2.04
C LEU A 257 -4.97 30.36 1.92
N LEU A 258 -4.17 31.19 1.25
CA LEU A 258 -2.72 31.06 1.19
C LEU A 258 -2.08 31.12 2.59
N GLN A 259 -2.51 32.04 3.44
CA GLN A 259 -2.00 32.14 4.82
C GLN A 259 -2.38 30.92 5.66
N ALA A 260 -3.62 30.44 5.51
CA ALA A 260 -4.10 29.23 6.17
C ALA A 260 -3.29 27.97 5.74
N ALA A 261 -3.12 27.77 4.43
CA ALA A 261 -2.33 26.67 3.88
C ALA A 261 -0.87 26.75 4.33
N ARG A 262 -0.27 27.95 4.36
CA ARG A 262 1.08 28.16 4.87
C ARG A 262 1.23 27.73 6.32
N ARG A 263 0.26 28.07 7.17
CA ARG A 263 0.26 27.71 8.58
C ARG A 263 0.23 26.18 8.74
N CYS A 264 -0.65 25.49 8.01
CA CYS A 264 -0.70 24.03 8.00
C CYS A 264 0.62 23.42 7.53
N ALA A 265 1.20 23.91 6.42
CA ALA A 265 2.45 23.44 5.88
C ALA A 265 3.64 23.59 6.84
N VAL A 266 3.71 24.72 7.56
CA VAL A 266 4.76 24.98 8.56
C VAL A 266 4.64 23.98 9.71
N VAL A 267 3.46 23.81 10.29
CA VAL A 267 3.24 22.88 11.42
C VAL A 267 3.59 21.45 11.01
N LEU A 268 3.17 20.99 9.83
CA LEU A 268 3.51 19.66 9.32
C LEU A 268 5.02 19.50 9.10
N GLY A 269 5.67 20.47 8.45
CA GLY A 269 7.10 20.42 8.18
C GLY A 269 7.97 20.43 9.46
N GLU A 270 7.56 21.17 10.48
CA GLU A 270 8.21 21.14 11.80
C GLU A 270 8.04 19.77 12.49
N ARG A 271 6.83 19.19 12.43
CA ARG A 271 6.56 17.85 12.99
C ARG A 271 7.38 16.76 12.29
N LEU A 272 7.55 16.84 10.96
CA LEU A 272 8.40 15.91 10.19
C LEU A 272 9.87 16.05 10.58
N SER A 273 10.37 17.29 10.61
CA SER A 273 11.76 17.60 10.96
C SER A 273 12.11 17.10 12.36
N ALA A 274 11.22 17.29 13.34
CA ALA A 274 11.41 16.82 14.71
C ALA A 274 11.54 15.30 14.84
N ARG A 275 11.05 14.54 13.84
CA ARG A 275 11.11 13.07 13.81
C ARG A 275 12.05 12.51 12.75
N SER A 276 12.82 13.37 12.08
CA SER A 276 13.69 12.98 10.95
C SER A 276 12.93 12.21 9.87
N LEU A 277 11.73 12.67 9.52
CA LEU A 277 10.87 12.10 8.50
C LEU A 277 10.73 13.08 7.32
N ALA A 278 10.33 12.55 6.15
CA ALA A 278 10.04 13.32 4.95
C ALA A 278 8.80 12.77 4.23
N GLY A 279 7.99 13.67 3.66
CA GLY A 279 6.81 13.33 2.86
C GLY A 279 7.16 13.24 1.38
N GLY A 280 6.75 12.16 0.72
CA GLY A 280 6.98 11.91 -0.71
C GLY A 280 5.85 12.42 -1.62
N GLU A 281 4.71 12.79 -1.06
CA GLU A 281 3.57 13.34 -1.79
C GLU A 281 2.88 14.38 -0.91
N VAL A 282 2.41 15.47 -1.52
CA VAL A 282 1.76 16.60 -0.84
C VAL A 282 0.40 16.81 -1.46
N SER A 283 -0.64 16.96 -0.64
CA SER A 283 -1.99 17.31 -1.06
C SER A 283 -2.49 18.55 -0.31
N VAL A 284 -3.29 19.36 -0.98
CA VAL A 284 -4.01 20.50 -0.40
C VAL A 284 -5.48 20.33 -0.70
N VAL A 285 -6.31 20.44 0.33
CA VAL A 285 -7.76 20.31 0.23
C VAL A 285 -8.41 21.59 0.78
N PHE A 286 -9.29 22.19 -0.01
CA PHE A 286 -10.19 23.25 0.42
C PHE A 286 -11.57 22.65 0.66
N GLU A 287 -11.97 22.61 1.92
CA GLU A 287 -13.32 22.21 2.30
C GLU A 287 -14.26 23.40 2.06
N VAL A 288 -15.28 23.20 1.24
CA VAL A 288 -16.17 24.27 0.81
C VAL A 288 -17.58 24.10 1.37
N GLU A 289 -18.31 25.21 1.48
CA GLU A 289 -19.69 25.21 1.91
C GLU A 289 -20.61 24.89 0.72
N GLU A 290 -21.51 23.92 0.88
CA GLU A 290 -22.53 23.54 -0.12
C GLU A 290 -22.01 22.95 -1.46
N ALA A 291 -20.75 22.55 -1.56
CA ALA A 291 -20.17 21.92 -2.77
C ALA A 291 -19.19 20.79 -2.40
N GLU A 292 -18.69 20.08 -3.40
CA GLU A 292 -17.63 19.10 -3.21
C GLU A 292 -16.28 19.79 -2.90
N ASP A 293 -15.50 19.19 -2.00
CA ASP A 293 -14.17 19.68 -1.64
C ASP A 293 -13.26 19.74 -2.88
N VAL A 294 -12.45 20.79 -2.96
CA VAL A 294 -11.50 20.96 -4.05
C VAL A 294 -10.11 20.58 -3.57
N SER A 295 -9.47 19.67 -4.27
CA SER A 295 -8.14 19.17 -3.90
C SER A 295 -7.17 19.19 -5.07
N ALA A 296 -5.88 19.39 -4.75
CA ALA A 296 -4.78 19.18 -5.67
C ALA A 296 -3.66 18.42 -4.97
N SER A 297 -2.98 17.53 -5.67
CA SER A 297 -1.84 16.76 -5.13
C SER A 297 -0.68 16.73 -6.11
N ALA A 298 0.54 16.66 -5.58
CA ALA A 298 1.76 16.50 -6.37
C ALA A 298 2.82 15.68 -5.65
N VAL A 299 3.64 15.00 -6.44
CA VAL A 299 4.86 14.35 -5.98
C VAL A 299 6.02 15.32 -6.18
N PRO A 300 6.59 15.93 -5.12
CA PRO A 300 7.71 16.84 -5.25
C PRO A 300 8.96 16.11 -5.78
N ALA A 301 9.84 16.84 -6.46
CA ALA A 301 11.07 16.27 -7.03
C ALA A 301 12.01 15.64 -5.97
N ALA A 302 11.89 16.05 -4.71
CA ALA A 302 12.53 15.44 -3.57
C ALA A 302 11.54 15.43 -2.39
N PRO A 303 11.57 14.39 -1.52
CA PRO A 303 10.72 14.35 -0.34
C PRO A 303 10.90 15.59 0.53
N THR A 304 9.80 16.13 1.07
CA THR A 304 9.77 17.33 1.90
C THR A 304 9.99 16.97 3.37
N GLY A 305 11.08 17.42 3.98
CA GLY A 305 11.46 17.08 5.36
C GLY A 305 11.41 18.25 6.36
N ASN A 306 11.09 19.44 5.89
CA ASN A 306 11.04 20.65 6.74
C ASN A 306 9.96 21.64 6.27
N ALA A 307 9.71 22.67 7.09
CA ALA A 307 8.67 23.67 6.86
C ALA A 307 8.83 24.42 5.50
N ALA A 308 10.07 24.75 5.13
CA ALA A 308 10.34 25.51 3.90
C ALA A 308 10.08 24.66 2.64
N GLU A 309 10.50 23.41 2.65
CA GLU A 309 10.27 22.46 1.57
C GLU A 309 8.78 22.13 1.42
N THR A 310 8.11 21.84 2.54
CA THR A 310 6.67 21.58 2.57
C THR A 310 5.88 22.77 2.04
N TRP A 311 6.20 23.99 2.50
CA TRP A 311 5.55 25.19 1.97
C TRP A 311 5.79 25.40 0.48
N THR A 312 7.00 25.14 -0.01
CA THR A 312 7.31 25.25 -1.44
C THR A 312 6.47 24.29 -2.29
N ALA A 313 6.28 23.06 -1.82
CA ALA A 313 5.46 22.07 -2.48
C ALA A 313 3.97 22.46 -2.45
N VAL A 314 3.44 22.89 -1.30
CA VAL A 314 2.08 23.39 -1.15
C VAL A 314 1.81 24.59 -2.07
N LEU A 315 2.74 25.53 -2.14
CA LEU A 315 2.59 26.74 -2.97
C LEU A 315 2.44 26.42 -4.46
N SER A 316 3.10 25.36 -4.95
CA SER A 316 2.96 24.94 -6.35
C SER A 316 1.56 24.41 -6.69
N LEU A 317 0.82 23.88 -5.72
CA LEU A 317 -0.53 23.33 -5.90
C LEU A 317 -1.63 24.41 -5.82
N LEU A 318 -1.39 25.47 -5.05
CA LEU A 318 -2.42 26.49 -4.78
C LEU A 318 -2.87 27.25 -6.05
N GLY A 319 -2.04 27.30 -7.08
CA GLY A 319 -2.39 27.89 -8.38
C GLY A 319 -3.42 27.08 -9.18
N GLU A 320 -3.60 25.81 -8.86
CA GLU A 320 -4.53 24.90 -9.53
C GLU A 320 -5.90 24.84 -8.82
N LEU A 321 -5.98 25.35 -7.58
CA LEU A 321 -7.17 25.28 -6.75
C LEU A 321 -8.06 26.49 -6.97
N HIS A 322 -9.27 26.24 -7.48
CA HIS A 322 -10.29 27.27 -7.74
C HIS A 322 -11.60 26.84 -7.05
N PRO A 323 -11.79 27.16 -5.76
CA PRO A 323 -13.00 26.76 -5.05
C PRO A 323 -14.24 27.45 -5.63
N PRO A 324 -15.34 26.69 -5.89
CA PRO A 324 -16.56 27.23 -6.48
C PRO A 324 -17.41 28.04 -5.48
N SER A 325 -17.16 27.87 -4.18
CA SER A 325 -17.86 28.55 -3.09
C SER A 325 -16.88 28.87 -1.96
N PRO A 326 -17.29 29.70 -0.97
CA PRO A 326 -16.41 30.04 0.15
C PRO A 326 -15.88 28.82 0.89
N VAL A 327 -14.60 28.87 1.26
CA VAL A 327 -13.89 27.78 1.94
C VAL A 327 -14.10 27.89 3.45
N THR A 328 -14.45 26.79 4.09
CA THR A 328 -14.68 26.67 5.54
C THR A 328 -13.46 26.15 6.29
N ALA A 329 -12.64 25.31 5.65
CA ALA A 329 -11.39 24.84 6.21
C ALA A 329 -10.33 24.56 5.12
N VAL A 330 -9.07 24.69 5.50
CA VAL A 330 -7.92 24.32 4.67
C VAL A 330 -7.21 23.15 5.32
N ARG A 331 -6.97 22.09 4.55
CA ARG A 331 -6.25 20.92 5.01
C ARG A 331 -5.06 20.67 4.09
N VAL A 332 -3.90 20.45 4.70
CA VAL A 332 -2.68 20.03 4.01
C VAL A 332 -2.35 18.62 4.46
N GLU A 333 -2.03 17.76 3.53
CA GLU A 333 -1.70 16.36 3.77
C GLU A 333 -0.35 16.02 3.17
N LEU A 334 0.43 15.23 3.91
CA LEU A 334 1.69 14.66 3.48
C LEU A 334 1.57 13.14 3.52
N MET A 335 1.77 12.53 2.38
CA MET A 335 1.68 11.09 2.17
C MET A 335 3.05 10.50 1.86
N ARG A 336 3.16 9.16 1.85
CA ARG A 336 4.43 8.45 1.60
C ARG A 336 5.54 8.89 2.54
N ILE A 337 5.21 8.96 3.83
CA ILE A 337 6.17 9.36 4.86
C ILE A 337 7.27 8.30 4.98
N SER A 338 8.52 8.73 4.86
CA SER A 338 9.71 7.88 4.98
C SER A 338 10.75 8.56 5.87
N PRO A 339 11.73 7.83 6.42
CA PRO A 339 12.86 8.46 7.08
C PRO A 339 13.48 9.50 6.14
N ALA A 340 13.71 10.71 6.66
CA ALA A 340 14.44 11.73 5.92
C ALA A 340 15.82 11.15 5.59
N ALA A 341 16.07 10.88 4.31
CA ALA A 341 17.39 10.47 3.86
C ALA A 341 18.33 11.63 4.21
N GLY A 342 19.15 11.46 5.24
CA GLY A 342 20.18 12.41 5.57
C GLY A 342 21.03 12.62 4.31
N ARG A 343 21.02 13.81 3.75
CA ARG A 343 21.90 14.13 2.65
C ARG A 343 23.32 14.10 3.19
N GLN A 344 23.97 12.96 3.00
CA GLN A 344 25.42 12.90 3.19
C GLN A 344 26.02 13.73 2.05
N THR A 345 26.35 14.97 2.35
CA THR A 345 27.15 15.79 1.45
C THR A 345 28.49 15.08 1.28
N ASP A 346 28.78 14.64 0.07
CA ASP A 346 30.06 14.03 -0.26
C ASP A 346 31.15 15.10 0.01
N LEU A 347 31.94 14.91 1.06
CA LEU A 347 33.04 15.78 1.44
C LEU A 347 34.07 15.95 0.32
N LEU A 348 34.09 15.02 -0.64
CA LEU A 348 34.97 15.03 -1.81
C LEU A 348 34.38 15.78 -3.01
N ARG A 349 33.10 16.20 -2.94
CA ARG A 349 32.40 16.94 -4.01
C ARG A 349 31.63 18.15 -3.46
N PRO A 350 32.31 19.18 -3.00
CA PRO A 350 31.69 20.37 -2.40
C PRO A 350 30.76 21.15 -3.34
N GLY A 351 30.76 20.85 -4.64
CA GLY A 351 29.89 21.48 -5.65
C GLY A 351 28.45 20.93 -5.73
N ASP A 352 28.14 19.81 -5.09
CA ASP A 352 26.81 19.17 -5.24
C ASP A 352 25.69 19.98 -4.55
N ALA A 353 25.97 20.64 -3.43
CA ALA A 353 25.00 21.52 -2.77
C ALA A 353 24.65 22.77 -3.61
N ALA A 354 25.64 23.34 -4.31
CA ALA A 354 25.41 24.46 -5.23
C ALA A 354 24.60 24.00 -6.47
N ARG A 355 24.86 22.80 -6.95
CA ARG A 355 24.16 22.19 -8.10
C ARG A 355 22.68 21.93 -7.75
N ASP A 356 22.39 21.42 -6.58
CA ASP A 356 21.04 21.20 -6.07
C ASP A 356 20.27 22.51 -5.91
N SER A 357 20.94 23.57 -5.43
CA SER A 357 20.35 24.90 -5.33
C SER A 357 19.97 25.46 -6.71
N VAL A 358 20.79 25.20 -7.73
CA VAL A 358 20.51 25.61 -9.13
C VAL A 358 19.32 24.82 -9.69
N VAL A 359 19.24 23.50 -9.44
CA VAL A 359 18.10 22.66 -9.87
C VAL A 359 16.81 23.13 -9.21
N ALA A 360 16.83 23.39 -7.90
CA ALA A 360 15.69 23.91 -7.17
C ALA A 360 15.25 25.30 -7.66
N ALA A 361 16.19 26.17 -8.00
CA ALA A 361 15.89 27.46 -8.57
C ALA A 361 15.31 27.36 -9.99
N ALA A 362 15.85 26.46 -10.82
CA ALA A 362 15.35 26.19 -12.17
C ALA A 362 13.91 25.64 -12.14
N SER A 363 13.62 24.72 -11.23
CA SER A 363 12.26 24.17 -11.03
C SER A 363 11.26 25.25 -10.62
N ARG A 364 11.65 26.15 -9.69
CA ARG A 364 10.78 27.28 -9.27
C ARG A 364 10.50 28.24 -10.41
N LEU A 365 11.50 28.52 -11.25
CA LEU A 365 11.33 29.39 -12.42
C LEU A 365 10.41 28.73 -13.47
N SER A 366 10.57 27.44 -13.72
CA SER A 366 9.73 26.68 -14.66
C SER A 366 8.27 26.61 -14.17
N ALA A 367 8.04 26.41 -12.86
CA ALA A 367 6.70 26.44 -12.27
C ALA A 367 6.02 27.82 -12.40
N ARG A 368 6.79 28.91 -12.30
CA ARG A 368 6.26 30.28 -12.37
C ARG A 368 5.98 30.76 -13.80
N PHE A 369 6.75 30.32 -14.77
CA PHE A 369 6.70 30.82 -16.15
C PHE A 369 6.18 29.79 -17.17
N GLY A 370 5.80 28.57 -16.74
CA GLY A 370 5.14 27.57 -17.58
C GLY A 370 6.05 26.88 -18.60
N GLU A 371 7.31 27.26 -18.71
CA GLU A 371 8.28 26.72 -19.68
C GLU A 371 9.63 26.42 -19.05
N THR A 372 10.46 25.66 -19.77
CA THR A 372 11.85 25.39 -19.39
C THR A 372 12.70 26.65 -19.51
N VAL A 373 12.69 27.47 -18.49
CA VAL A 373 13.36 28.76 -18.44
C VAL A 373 14.89 28.61 -18.24
N ALA A 374 15.31 27.53 -17.59
CA ALA A 374 16.73 27.27 -17.33
C ALA A 374 17.21 26.03 -18.08
N ARG A 375 18.29 26.18 -18.84
CA ARG A 375 18.94 25.07 -19.54
C ARG A 375 20.45 25.12 -19.24
N ARG A 376 21.09 23.96 -19.21
CA ARG A 376 22.55 23.85 -19.09
C ARG A 376 23.15 23.27 -20.37
N PRO A 377 24.33 23.72 -20.79
CA PRO A 377 25.04 23.06 -21.87
C PRO A 377 25.65 21.74 -21.40
N ARG A 378 25.49 20.68 -22.17
CA ARG A 378 26.25 19.44 -22.05
C ARG A 378 27.12 19.27 -23.28
N LEU A 379 28.42 19.00 -23.09
CA LEU A 379 29.33 18.70 -24.19
C LEU A 379 28.88 17.43 -24.91
N ALA A 380 28.61 17.53 -26.19
CA ALA A 380 28.46 16.42 -27.10
C ALA A 380 29.84 16.21 -27.74
N LEU A 381 30.50 15.10 -27.34
CA LEU A 381 31.85 14.81 -27.82
C LEU A 381 31.80 14.12 -29.19
N ASP A 382 31.44 14.83 -30.23
CA ASP A 382 31.78 14.43 -31.60
C ASP A 382 32.95 15.26 -32.07
N PRO A 383 34.16 14.66 -32.29
CA PRO A 383 35.35 15.39 -32.69
C PRO A 383 35.24 16.07 -34.06
N GLY A 384 34.27 15.62 -34.89
CA GLY A 384 34.01 16.16 -36.23
C GLY A 384 33.10 17.38 -36.26
N ASP A 385 32.46 17.71 -35.20
CA ASP A 385 31.52 18.85 -35.18
C ASP A 385 32.21 20.20 -35.01
N LEU A 386 31.60 21.23 -35.62
CA LEU A 386 32.01 22.61 -35.40
C LEU A 386 31.90 22.97 -33.90
N PRO A 387 32.76 23.87 -33.40
CA PRO A 387 32.79 24.27 -31.99
C PRO A 387 31.41 24.67 -31.44
N GLU A 388 30.59 25.34 -32.30
CA GLU A 388 29.23 25.80 -31.95
C GLU A 388 28.23 24.66 -31.78
N ARG A 389 28.51 23.46 -32.31
CA ARG A 389 27.66 22.28 -32.24
C ARG A 389 28.12 21.25 -31.20
N ARG A 390 29.21 21.54 -30.49
CA ARG A 390 29.77 20.62 -29.48
C ARG A 390 29.03 20.59 -28.15
N PHE A 391 27.88 21.22 -28.06
CA PHE A 391 27.07 21.17 -26.85
C PHE A 391 25.59 21.06 -27.18
N VAL A 392 24.86 20.33 -26.31
CA VAL A 392 23.39 20.20 -26.34
C VAL A 392 22.84 20.88 -25.10
N TRP A 393 21.77 21.62 -25.27
CA TRP A 393 21.06 22.25 -24.16
C TRP A 393 20.14 21.26 -23.49
N GLU A 394 20.38 20.97 -22.21
CA GLU A 394 19.59 20.07 -21.39
C GLU A 394 18.92 20.79 -20.21
N GLN A 395 17.81 20.26 -19.74
CA GLN A 395 17.24 20.71 -18.48
C GLN A 395 18.16 20.31 -17.32
N PRO A 396 18.32 21.18 -16.28
CA PRO A 396 18.99 20.78 -15.06
C PRO A 396 18.23 19.62 -14.40
N ALA A 397 18.80 18.44 -14.39
CA ALA A 397 18.20 17.24 -13.79
C ALA A 397 18.86 16.92 -12.44
N VAL A 398 18.08 16.39 -11.50
CA VAL A 398 18.59 15.84 -10.23
C VAL A 398 19.47 14.63 -10.55
N ALA A 399 20.69 14.59 -10.01
CA ALA A 399 21.58 13.46 -10.16
C ALA A 399 20.97 12.25 -9.39
N GLY A 400 20.40 11.29 -10.13
CA GLY A 400 19.80 10.08 -9.53
C GLY A 400 18.89 9.28 -10.45
N ALA A 401 18.32 9.87 -11.48
CA ALA A 401 17.53 9.14 -12.47
C ALA A 401 18.44 8.50 -13.52
N ARG A 402 19.11 7.39 -13.19
CA ARG A 402 19.61 6.46 -14.20
C ARG A 402 18.44 5.58 -14.62
N ARG A 403 18.12 5.63 -15.93
CA ARG A 403 17.24 4.66 -16.59
C ARG A 403 17.82 3.25 -16.51
#